data_ecf521e189d62bbcc1ffc4942383c7b1
#
_entry.id   ecf521e189d62bbcc1ffc4942383c7b1
#
_cell.length_a   1.000
_cell.length_b   1.000
_cell.length_c   1.000
_cell.angle_alpha   90.00
_cell.angle_beta   90.00
_cell.angle_gamma   90.00
#
_symmetry.space_group_name_H-M   'P 1'
#
loop_
_entity.id
_entity.type
_entity.pdbx_description
1 polymer ?
#
loop_
_entity_poly.entity_id
_entity_poly.type
_entity_poly.pdbx_seq_one_letter_code
_entity_poly.pdbx_strand_id
1 'polypeptide(L)'
;MSDIKTILYTTDLGKHTRPAFRMAVNLAKQYNAKIIFLYVIEPLNANSISMVNAYMPEGTVEDLYRRSFEDICKKVHDRIDKFCEDELAGEEYPGGEPMAKVVEGSPAKVIKEMAEEQDVDLIVMGSHSHSALNNLFIGSVADKVVNTSTKPVLLVPLKND
;
A
#
# COMPACT_ATOMS: atom_id res chain seq x y z
N MET A 1 -3.63 26.14 8.35
CA MET A 1 -2.92 24.98 7.77
C MET A 1 -2.95 23.88 8.79
N SER A 2 -3.57 22.78 8.46
CA SER A 2 -3.54 21.62 9.36
C SER A 2 -2.16 20.98 9.27
N ASP A 3 -1.57 20.73 10.44
CA ASP A 3 -0.32 19.99 10.53
C ASP A 3 -0.55 18.55 10.05
N ILE A 4 0.40 18.00 9.32
CA ILE A 4 0.35 16.60 8.90
C ILE A 4 0.62 15.72 10.13
N LYS A 5 -0.40 15.03 10.63
CA LYS A 5 -0.31 14.14 11.80
C LYS A 5 -0.38 12.67 11.45
N THR A 6 -1.04 12.34 10.34
CA THR A 6 -1.22 10.97 9.88
C THR A 6 -1.02 10.87 8.38
N ILE A 7 -0.10 10.01 7.97
CA ILE A 7 0.22 9.74 6.57
C ILE A 7 -0.22 8.33 6.23
N LEU A 8 -1.00 8.18 5.17
CA LEU A 8 -1.30 6.89 4.58
C LEU A 8 -0.32 6.63 3.44
N TYR A 9 0.55 5.65 3.62
CA TYR A 9 1.44 5.18 2.57
C TYR A 9 0.90 3.89 1.98
N THR A 10 0.59 3.89 0.71
CA THR A 10 0.12 2.71 -0.02
C THR A 10 1.19 2.20 -0.97
N THR A 11 1.36 0.88 -1.00
CA THR A 11 2.44 0.22 -1.74
C THR A 11 1.98 -1.09 -2.36
N ASP A 12 2.62 -1.48 -3.45
CA ASP A 12 2.50 -2.81 -4.07
C ASP A 12 3.64 -3.77 -3.67
N LEU A 13 4.51 -3.35 -2.74
CA LEU A 13 5.67 -4.09 -2.25
C LEU A 13 6.79 -4.33 -3.29
N GLY A 14 6.71 -3.74 -4.46
CA GLY A 14 7.78 -3.82 -5.47
C GLY A 14 9.09 -3.16 -4.99
N LYS A 15 10.23 -3.64 -5.46
CA LYS A 15 11.54 -3.02 -5.15
C LYS A 15 11.63 -1.57 -5.63
N HIS A 16 10.91 -1.24 -6.68
CA HIS A 16 10.83 0.10 -7.27
C HIS A 16 10.05 1.11 -6.40
N THR A 17 9.38 0.65 -5.32
CA THR A 17 8.59 1.53 -4.45
C THR A 17 9.41 2.27 -3.39
N ARG A 18 10.71 2.02 -3.28
CA ARG A 18 11.59 2.66 -2.30
C ARG A 18 11.53 4.19 -2.28
N PRO A 19 11.52 4.90 -3.43
CA PRO A 19 11.44 6.36 -3.41
C PRO A 19 10.19 6.89 -2.71
N ALA A 20 9.03 6.25 -2.94
CA ALA A 20 7.78 6.63 -2.27
C ALA A 20 7.83 6.34 -0.77
N PHE A 21 8.40 5.21 -0.37
CA PHE A 21 8.60 4.87 1.03
C PHE A 21 9.49 5.90 1.74
N ARG A 22 10.65 6.22 1.17
CA ARG A 22 11.56 7.22 1.72
C ARG A 22 10.91 8.59 1.86
N MET A 23 10.11 8.98 0.88
CA MET A 23 9.37 10.24 0.95
C MET A 23 8.38 10.23 2.12
N ALA A 24 7.61 9.16 2.29
CA ALA A 24 6.68 9.03 3.41
C ALA A 24 7.39 9.09 4.77
N VAL A 25 8.50 8.37 4.92
CA VAL A 25 9.31 8.38 6.16
C VAL A 25 9.91 9.74 6.43
N ASN A 26 10.47 10.41 5.43
CA ASN A 26 11.05 11.75 5.59
C ASN A 26 10.00 12.77 6.03
N LEU A 27 8.81 12.74 5.43
CA LEU A 27 7.72 13.60 5.84
C LEU A 27 7.25 13.28 7.26
N ALA A 28 7.15 12.00 7.60
CA ALA A 28 6.78 11.59 8.95
C ALA A 28 7.79 12.09 10.00
N LYS A 29 9.09 12.00 9.71
CA LYS A 29 10.14 12.56 10.58
C LYS A 29 10.02 14.07 10.74
N GLN A 30 9.79 14.78 9.64
CA GLN A 30 9.72 16.25 9.65
C GLN A 30 8.51 16.78 10.43
N TYR A 31 7.36 16.12 10.31
CA TYR A 31 6.12 16.54 10.95
C TYR A 31 5.81 15.78 12.24
N ASN A 32 6.65 14.84 12.65
CA ASN A 32 6.36 13.90 13.73
C ASN A 32 5.00 13.19 13.54
N ALA A 33 4.77 12.76 12.31
CA ALA A 33 3.51 12.16 11.88
C ALA A 33 3.55 10.64 12.01
N LYS A 34 2.39 10.05 12.31
CA LYS A 34 2.19 8.61 12.26
C LYS A 34 2.08 8.13 10.81
N ILE A 35 2.64 6.97 10.51
CA ILE A 35 2.48 6.32 9.20
C ILE A 35 1.55 5.11 9.33
N ILE A 36 0.59 5.02 8.43
CA ILE A 36 -0.22 3.83 8.18
C ILE A 36 0.25 3.25 6.84
N PHE A 37 0.77 2.02 6.89
CA PHE A 37 1.15 1.27 5.69
C PHE A 37 -0.06 0.47 5.21
N LEU A 38 -0.45 0.66 3.97
CA LEU A 38 -1.57 -0.06 3.37
C LEU A 38 -1.10 -0.87 2.16
N TYR A 39 -1.37 -2.15 2.22
CA TYR A 39 -1.28 -3.06 1.09
C TYR A 39 -2.67 -3.58 0.74
N VAL A 40 -3.08 -3.43 -0.51
CA VAL A 40 -4.39 -3.89 -0.98
C VAL A 40 -4.21 -5.13 -1.85
N ILE A 41 -4.92 -6.19 -1.48
CA ILE A 41 -4.98 -7.43 -2.26
C ILE A 41 -6.24 -7.41 -3.10
N GLU A 42 -6.08 -7.49 -4.43
CA GLU A 42 -7.23 -7.67 -5.32
C GLU A 42 -7.78 -9.09 -5.19
N PRO A 43 -9.11 -9.26 -5.00
CA PRO A 43 -9.70 -10.58 -4.93
C PRO A 43 -9.62 -11.29 -6.29
N LEU A 44 -9.53 -12.62 -6.25
CA LEU A 44 -9.67 -13.43 -7.45
C LEU A 44 -11.05 -13.21 -8.08
N ASN A 45 -11.09 -13.05 -9.40
CA ASN A 45 -12.38 -12.92 -10.07
C ASN A 45 -13.16 -14.25 -10.04
N ALA A 46 -14.50 -14.15 -10.13
CA ALA A 46 -15.40 -15.30 -10.04
C ALA A 46 -15.12 -16.37 -11.11
N ASN A 47 -14.68 -15.98 -12.30
CA ASN A 47 -14.34 -16.92 -13.37
C ASN A 47 -13.12 -17.77 -13.04
N SER A 48 -12.06 -17.16 -12.48
CA SER A 48 -10.87 -17.87 -12.05
C SER A 48 -11.19 -18.87 -10.92
N ILE A 49 -12.01 -18.47 -9.97
CA ILE A 49 -12.49 -19.32 -8.87
C ILE A 49 -13.28 -20.51 -9.43
N SER A 50 -14.21 -20.27 -10.34
CA SER A 50 -15.03 -21.31 -10.97
C SER A 50 -14.19 -22.32 -11.76
N MET A 51 -13.17 -21.85 -12.48
CA MET A 51 -12.26 -22.73 -13.22
C MET A 51 -11.47 -23.64 -12.28
N VAL A 52 -10.95 -23.10 -11.20
CA VAL A 52 -10.18 -23.89 -10.22
C VAL A 52 -11.10 -24.90 -9.50
N ASN A 53 -12.29 -24.47 -9.09
CA ASN A 53 -13.27 -25.35 -8.43
C ASN A 53 -13.76 -26.52 -9.32
N ALA A 54 -13.73 -26.34 -10.65
CA ALA A 54 -14.09 -27.43 -11.57
C ALA A 54 -13.07 -28.59 -11.57
N TYR A 55 -11.83 -28.34 -11.19
CA TYR A 55 -10.73 -29.31 -11.26
C TYR A 55 -10.15 -29.70 -9.88
N MET A 56 -10.56 -29.03 -8.82
CA MET A 56 -10.03 -29.24 -7.47
C MET A 56 -11.13 -29.69 -6.49
N PRO A 57 -10.79 -30.43 -5.42
CA PRO A 57 -11.75 -30.73 -4.36
C PRO A 57 -12.37 -29.49 -3.76
N GLU A 58 -13.62 -29.62 -3.31
CA GLU A 58 -14.35 -28.54 -2.63
C GLU A 58 -13.56 -27.99 -1.43
N GLY A 59 -13.55 -26.67 -1.27
CA GLY A 59 -12.81 -25.98 -0.19
C GLY A 59 -11.34 -25.74 -0.45
N THR A 60 -10.75 -26.28 -1.52
CA THR A 60 -9.31 -26.12 -1.82
C THR A 60 -8.94 -24.67 -2.14
N VAL A 61 -9.81 -23.97 -2.89
CA VAL A 61 -9.56 -22.57 -3.28
C VAL A 61 -9.58 -21.65 -2.06
N GLU A 62 -10.53 -21.83 -1.16
CA GLU A 62 -10.66 -21.05 0.07
C GLU A 62 -9.46 -21.26 0.99
N ASP A 63 -8.99 -22.50 1.12
CA ASP A 63 -7.80 -22.82 1.92
C ASP A 63 -6.53 -22.25 1.33
N LEU A 64 -6.33 -22.35 0.03
CA LEU A 64 -5.19 -21.76 -0.68
C LEU A 64 -5.21 -20.23 -0.57
N TYR A 65 -6.37 -19.64 -0.73
CA TYR A 65 -6.55 -18.20 -0.62
C TYR A 65 -6.22 -17.69 0.79
N ARG A 66 -6.73 -18.32 1.82
CA ARG A 66 -6.44 -17.98 3.22
C ARG A 66 -4.95 -18.08 3.54
N ARG A 67 -4.29 -19.16 3.14
CA ARG A 67 -2.83 -19.34 3.32
C ARG A 67 -2.03 -18.28 2.59
N SER A 68 -2.42 -17.96 1.36
CA SER A 68 -1.78 -16.92 0.57
C SER A 68 -1.95 -15.54 1.22
N PHE A 69 -3.11 -15.26 1.79
CA PHE A 69 -3.37 -14.01 2.51
C PHE A 69 -2.49 -13.90 3.77
N GLU A 70 -2.42 -14.95 4.58
CA GLU A 70 -1.55 -15.00 5.77
C GLU A 70 -0.07 -14.81 5.40
N ASP A 71 0.40 -15.48 4.34
CA ASP A 71 1.77 -15.34 3.83
C ASP A 71 2.06 -13.91 3.34
N ILE A 72 1.12 -13.29 2.67
CA ILE A 72 1.25 -11.89 2.23
C ILE A 72 1.30 -10.95 3.44
N CYS A 73 0.41 -11.11 4.41
CA CYS A 73 0.44 -10.32 5.64
C CYS A 73 1.80 -10.41 6.33
N LYS A 74 2.34 -11.61 6.46
CA LYS A 74 3.67 -11.81 7.05
C LYS A 74 4.76 -11.10 6.25
N LYS A 75 4.78 -11.26 4.94
CA LYS A 75 5.75 -10.59 4.05
C LYS A 75 5.66 -9.06 4.14
N VAL A 76 4.45 -8.52 4.24
CA VAL A 76 4.25 -7.07 4.41
C VAL A 76 4.87 -6.60 5.72
N HIS A 77 4.58 -7.27 6.82
CA HIS A 77 5.12 -6.93 8.13
C HIS A 77 6.66 -7.04 8.15
N ASP A 78 7.21 -8.18 7.71
CA ASP A 78 8.66 -8.39 7.64
C ASP A 78 9.36 -7.31 6.80
N ARG A 79 8.72 -6.88 5.72
CA ARG A 79 9.27 -5.88 4.82
C ARG A 79 9.22 -4.47 5.42
N ILE A 80 8.14 -4.14 6.09
CA ILE A 80 8.01 -2.88 6.83
C ILE A 80 9.06 -2.83 7.92
N ASP A 81 9.20 -3.88 8.71
CA ASP A 81 10.20 -3.96 9.78
C ASP A 81 11.61 -3.76 9.23
N LYS A 82 11.94 -4.46 8.15
CA LYS A 82 13.26 -4.31 7.51
C LYS A 82 13.50 -2.90 6.97
N PHE A 83 12.49 -2.29 6.35
CA PHE A 83 12.61 -0.91 5.88
C PHE A 83 12.80 0.07 7.04
N CYS A 84 12.11 -0.16 8.14
CA CYS A 84 12.24 0.68 9.33
C CYS A 84 13.63 0.57 9.93
N GLU A 85 14.17 -0.64 10.03
CA GLU A 85 15.54 -0.87 10.47
C GLU A 85 16.56 -0.15 9.58
N ASP A 86 16.40 -0.26 8.25
CA ASP A 86 17.32 0.33 7.26
C ASP A 86 17.26 1.87 7.24
N GLU A 87 16.07 2.46 7.32
CA GLU A 87 15.89 3.90 7.16
C GLU A 87 15.95 4.68 8.48
N LEU A 88 15.64 4.05 9.61
CA LEU A 88 15.66 4.69 10.92
C LEU A 88 17.00 4.48 11.66
N ALA A 89 17.80 3.49 11.25
CA ALA A 89 19.12 3.21 11.84
C ALA A 89 19.13 3.16 13.39
N GLY A 90 18.07 2.61 13.99
CA GLY A 90 17.90 2.53 15.44
C GLY A 90 17.21 3.72 16.10
N GLU A 91 16.80 4.73 15.33
CA GLU A 91 15.95 5.81 15.83
C GLU A 91 14.51 5.32 16.05
N GLU A 92 13.81 5.93 17.00
CA GLU A 92 12.40 5.67 17.22
C GLU A 92 11.56 6.15 16.03
N TYR A 93 10.45 5.46 15.79
CA TYR A 93 9.53 5.85 14.73
C TYR A 93 8.88 7.20 15.04
N PRO A 94 8.89 8.15 14.11
CA PRO A 94 8.17 9.40 14.31
C PRO A 94 6.67 9.12 14.46
N GLY A 95 6.02 9.81 15.41
CA GLY A 95 4.59 9.65 15.64
C GLY A 95 4.14 8.33 16.26
N GLY A 96 5.07 7.50 16.75
CA GLY A 96 4.80 6.20 17.36
C GLY A 96 4.94 5.03 16.38
N GLU A 97 4.67 3.80 16.84
CA GLU A 97 4.80 2.61 16.01
C GLU A 97 3.93 2.69 14.74
N PRO A 98 4.48 2.29 13.59
CA PRO A 98 3.71 2.28 12.34
C PRO A 98 2.60 1.24 12.41
N MET A 99 1.49 1.56 11.78
CA MET A 99 0.39 0.63 11.62
C MET A 99 0.46 0.00 10.23
N ALA A 100 0.54 -1.33 10.17
CA ALA A 100 0.48 -2.06 8.90
C ALA A 100 -0.92 -2.65 8.71
N LYS A 101 -1.50 -2.38 7.55
CA LYS A 101 -2.82 -2.91 7.17
C LYS A 101 -2.75 -3.60 5.82
N VAL A 102 -3.30 -4.81 5.77
CA VAL A 102 -3.50 -5.58 4.55
C VAL A 102 -5.00 -5.76 4.37
N VAL A 103 -5.53 -5.23 3.28
CA VAL A 103 -6.97 -5.20 3.02
C VAL A 103 -7.25 -5.76 1.63
N GLU A 104 -8.26 -6.61 1.53
CA GLU A 104 -8.76 -7.12 0.27
C GLU A 104 -9.78 -6.17 -0.34
N GLY A 105 -9.66 -5.92 -1.64
CA GLY A 105 -10.63 -5.11 -2.35
C GLY A 105 -10.08 -4.45 -3.62
N SER A 106 -10.85 -3.52 -4.15
CA SER A 106 -10.42 -2.68 -5.26
C SER A 106 -9.45 -1.60 -4.74
N PRO A 107 -8.21 -1.51 -5.24
CA PRO A 107 -7.19 -0.66 -4.65
C PRO A 107 -7.60 0.80 -4.46
N ALA A 108 -8.08 1.46 -5.49
CA ALA A 108 -8.46 2.87 -5.40
C ALA A 108 -9.59 3.12 -4.39
N LYS A 109 -10.56 2.20 -4.32
CA LYS A 109 -11.67 2.27 -3.37
C LYS A 109 -11.19 2.08 -1.94
N VAL A 110 -10.38 1.03 -1.69
CA VAL A 110 -9.84 0.73 -0.35
C VAL A 110 -8.96 1.87 0.15
N ILE A 111 -8.09 2.43 -0.70
CA ILE A 111 -7.24 3.57 -0.34
C ILE A 111 -8.07 4.76 0.10
N LYS A 112 -9.10 5.09 -0.66
CA LYS A 112 -10.01 6.20 -0.34
C LYS A 112 -10.75 5.96 0.98
N GLU A 113 -11.37 4.81 1.15
CA GLU A 113 -12.10 4.44 2.37
C GLU A 113 -11.17 4.46 3.59
N MET A 114 -9.98 3.89 3.49
CA MET A 114 -8.99 3.90 4.57
C MET A 114 -8.56 5.33 4.94
N ALA A 115 -8.35 6.17 3.94
CA ALA A 115 -7.96 7.56 4.16
C ALA A 115 -9.04 8.35 4.90
N GLU A 116 -10.30 8.09 4.61
CA GLU A 116 -11.45 8.71 5.27
C GLU A 116 -11.66 8.15 6.68
N GLU A 117 -11.67 6.82 6.84
CA GLU A 117 -11.88 6.14 8.13
C GLU A 117 -10.80 6.46 9.16
N GLN A 118 -9.54 6.57 8.72
CA GLN A 118 -8.42 6.90 9.60
C GLN A 118 -8.15 8.40 9.70
N ASP A 119 -8.97 9.22 9.04
CA ASP A 119 -8.84 10.68 8.97
C ASP A 119 -7.39 11.12 8.70
N VAL A 120 -6.80 10.55 7.64
CA VAL A 120 -5.41 10.88 7.29
C VAL A 120 -5.30 12.29 6.72
N ASP A 121 -4.14 12.90 6.89
CA ASP A 121 -3.86 14.25 6.38
C ASP A 121 -3.22 14.23 4.99
N LEU A 122 -2.56 13.11 4.65
CA LEU A 122 -1.85 12.97 3.39
C LEU A 122 -1.80 11.50 2.96
N ILE A 123 -2.06 11.26 1.68
CA ILE A 123 -1.82 9.96 1.03
C ILE A 123 -0.50 10.06 0.25
N VAL A 124 0.41 9.12 0.46
CA VAL A 124 1.66 9.00 -0.31
C VAL A 124 1.63 7.70 -1.09
N MET A 125 1.87 7.79 -2.39
CA MET A 125 1.90 6.62 -3.27
C MET A 125 2.82 6.83 -4.45
N GLY A 126 3.26 5.72 -5.05
CA GLY A 126 4.01 5.76 -6.30
C GLY A 126 3.11 6.12 -7.49
N SER A 127 3.66 6.79 -8.48
CA SER A 127 2.93 7.19 -9.68
C SER A 127 2.62 6.04 -10.64
N HIS A 128 3.31 4.89 -10.52
CA HIS A 128 3.16 3.72 -11.38
C HIS A 128 3.16 2.43 -10.57
N SER A 129 2.48 1.40 -11.07
CA SER A 129 2.74 0.01 -10.67
C SER A 129 3.89 -0.55 -11.53
N HIS A 130 4.54 -1.64 -11.06
CA HIS A 130 5.67 -2.25 -11.78
C HIS A 130 5.28 -2.88 -13.14
N SER A 131 4.01 -2.89 -13.50
CA SER A 131 3.50 -3.32 -14.81
C SER A 131 3.38 -2.18 -15.84
N ALA A 132 3.70 -0.95 -15.48
CA ALA A 132 3.62 0.18 -16.40
C ALA A 132 4.79 0.16 -17.38
N LEU A 133 4.50 -0.11 -18.64
CA LEU A 133 5.48 -0.20 -19.72
C LEU A 133 6.02 1.16 -20.20
N ASN A 134 5.39 2.26 -19.82
CA ASN A 134 5.75 3.61 -20.23
C ASN A 134 5.77 4.58 -19.06
N ASN A 135 6.90 5.25 -18.87
CA ASN A 135 7.11 6.29 -17.84
C ASN A 135 6.28 7.58 -18.04
N LEU A 136 5.46 7.63 -19.09
CA LEU A 136 4.71 8.83 -19.47
C LEU A 136 3.30 8.90 -18.88
N PHE A 137 2.82 7.82 -18.27
CA PHE A 137 1.46 7.75 -17.77
C PHE A 137 1.43 7.45 -16.27
N ILE A 138 0.53 8.12 -15.58
CA ILE A 138 0.14 7.78 -14.21
C ILE A 138 -0.54 6.42 -14.24
N GLY A 139 -0.19 5.53 -13.28
CA GLY A 139 -0.84 4.22 -13.14
C GLY A 139 -2.34 4.34 -12.88
N SER A 140 -3.10 3.32 -13.27
CA SER A 140 -4.57 3.35 -13.16
C SER A 140 -5.10 3.56 -11.74
N VAL A 141 -4.44 2.99 -10.74
CA VAL A 141 -4.80 3.18 -9.32
C VAL A 141 -4.50 4.61 -8.89
N ALA A 142 -3.32 5.12 -9.20
CA ALA A 142 -2.92 6.49 -8.86
C ALA A 142 -3.84 7.52 -9.51
N ASP A 143 -4.18 7.33 -10.78
CA ASP A 143 -5.11 8.20 -11.50
C ASP A 143 -6.50 8.24 -10.81
N LYS A 144 -7.05 7.09 -10.48
CA LYS A 144 -8.34 7.02 -9.78
C LYS A 144 -8.29 7.65 -8.39
N VAL A 145 -7.22 7.41 -7.64
CA VAL A 145 -7.08 8.00 -6.30
C VAL A 145 -7.00 9.51 -6.39
N VAL A 146 -6.17 10.06 -7.27
CA VAL A 146 -6.04 11.52 -7.44
C VAL A 146 -7.36 12.17 -7.83
N ASN A 147 -8.10 11.55 -8.72
CA ASN A 147 -9.36 12.11 -9.23
C ASN A 147 -10.55 11.97 -8.24
N THR A 148 -10.47 11.07 -7.29
CA THR A 148 -11.60 10.77 -6.38
C THR A 148 -11.33 11.04 -4.91
N SER A 149 -10.08 11.27 -4.52
CA SER A 149 -9.71 11.51 -3.12
C SER A 149 -10.23 12.83 -2.58
N THR A 150 -10.72 12.80 -1.35
CA THR A 150 -11.03 14.00 -0.56
C THR A 150 -9.83 14.46 0.27
N LYS A 151 -8.76 13.67 0.31
CA LYS A 151 -7.53 13.95 1.03
C LYS A 151 -6.41 14.33 0.05
N PRO A 152 -5.45 15.17 0.45
CA PRO A 152 -4.27 15.46 -0.35
C PRO A 152 -3.51 14.19 -0.75
N VAL A 153 -3.02 14.14 -1.98
CA VAL A 153 -2.27 13.00 -2.52
C VAL A 153 -0.91 13.47 -3.03
N LEU A 154 0.14 12.84 -2.54
CA LEU A 154 1.50 13.02 -3.02
C LEU A 154 1.86 11.81 -3.89
N LEU A 155 2.01 12.05 -5.19
CA LEU A 155 2.53 11.06 -6.13
C LEU A 155 4.05 11.17 -6.22
N VAL A 156 4.73 10.07 -5.95
CA VAL A 156 6.18 9.99 -6.06
C VAL A 156 6.55 9.26 -7.34
N PRO A 157 7.30 9.89 -8.25
CA PRO A 157 7.76 9.23 -9.46
C PRO A 157 8.61 8.00 -9.13
N LEU A 158 8.27 6.87 -9.71
CA LEU A 158 9.01 5.62 -9.60
C LEU A 158 9.79 5.43 -10.91
N LYS A 159 11.11 5.51 -10.85
CA LYS A 159 11.96 5.24 -12.00
C LYS A 159 12.17 3.73 -12.10
N ASN A 160 11.99 3.21 -13.30
CA ASN A 160 12.49 1.88 -13.62
C ASN A 160 14.01 1.99 -13.78
N ASP A 161 14.74 1.44 -12.84
CA ASP A 161 16.17 1.19 -13.01
C ASP A 161 16.38 -0.11 -13.80
#